data_e6ad5e708e2b551abd0594788f23943a
#
_entry.id   e6ad5e708e2b551abd0594788f23943a
#
_cell.length_a   1.000
_cell.length_b   1.000
_cell.length_c   1.000
_cell.angle_alpha   90.00
_cell.angle_beta   90.00
_cell.angle_gamma   90.00
#
_symmetry.space_group_name_H-M   'P 1'
#
loop_
_entity.id
_entity.type
_entity.pdbx_description
1 polymer ?
#
loop_
_entity_poly.entity_id
_entity_poly.type
_entity_poly.pdbx_seq_one_letter_code
_entity_poly.pdbx_strand_id
1 'polypeptide(L)'
;EPEIPVIHVTSISLNKSSLRLQAGANATLVASISPVNADNKQVIWSSSDTGIATVENGVVTGVKPGVVKITAQSVDGGYTAVCEVTITEVVIPEIDFNGLDAVLTFPKVEEATSYEVRVYRNEDSGHKRIATYVIDAEGNIITELRAVSLQGSSGTILVPLKNLDIDGVYTIEIQVLNGLDIIDTYTVEKISNPVSNEYLSASGSRVIYQNGTLSLEHLDGYHFYLMTMEGKILRTFIARVPHELRHNLPYQNYLFRTMFSVFHI
;
A
#
# COMPACT_ATOMS: atom_id res chain seq x y z
N GLU A 1 -27.37 -39.01 47.31
CA GLU A 1 -26.09 -38.89 46.57
C GLU A 1 -25.48 -37.55 46.93
N PRO A 2 -24.16 -37.46 47.16
CA PRO A 2 -23.51 -36.16 47.37
C PRO A 2 -23.62 -35.33 46.11
N GLU A 3 -24.15 -34.11 46.20
CA GLU A 3 -24.16 -33.14 45.11
C GLU A 3 -22.71 -32.78 44.77
N ILE A 4 -22.33 -32.92 43.51
CA ILE A 4 -21.03 -32.43 43.01
C ILE A 4 -21.10 -30.91 43.00
N PRO A 5 -20.21 -30.18 43.72
CA PRO A 5 -20.26 -28.74 43.76
C PRO A 5 -19.99 -28.14 42.35
N VAL A 6 -20.88 -27.27 41.92
CA VAL A 6 -20.72 -26.53 40.66
C VAL A 6 -19.56 -25.54 40.79
N ILE A 7 -18.62 -25.59 39.86
CA ILE A 7 -17.49 -24.68 39.81
C ILE A 7 -17.86 -23.48 38.92
N HIS A 8 -18.07 -22.34 39.56
CA HIS A 8 -18.44 -21.12 38.90
C HIS A 8 -17.26 -20.34 38.30
N VAL A 9 -17.56 -19.52 37.27
CA VAL A 9 -16.59 -18.56 36.70
C VAL A 9 -16.29 -17.49 37.76
N THR A 10 -15.02 -17.11 37.85
CA THR A 10 -14.55 -16.06 38.74
C THR A 10 -13.98 -14.87 37.97
N SER A 11 -13.56 -15.06 36.70
CA SER A 11 -13.10 -13.97 35.84
C SER A 11 -13.06 -14.39 34.35
N ILE A 12 -13.02 -13.39 33.47
CA ILE A 12 -12.79 -13.54 32.04
C ILE A 12 -11.69 -12.55 31.61
N SER A 13 -10.85 -12.93 30.65
CA SER A 13 -9.84 -12.07 30.03
C SER A 13 -9.80 -12.28 28.53
N LEU A 14 -9.26 -11.29 27.80
CA LEU A 14 -9.00 -11.37 26.37
C LEU A 14 -7.49 -11.44 26.11
N ASN A 15 -7.11 -12.10 25.02
CA ASN A 15 -5.71 -12.17 24.57
C ASN A 15 -5.17 -10.82 24.06
N LYS A 16 -6.06 -9.84 23.80
CA LYS A 16 -5.71 -8.47 23.37
C LYS A 16 -6.63 -7.47 24.05
N SER A 17 -6.07 -6.33 24.50
CA SER A 17 -6.82 -5.18 25.02
C SER A 17 -7.11 -4.15 23.92
N SER A 18 -6.33 -4.16 22.85
CA SER A 18 -6.51 -3.33 21.66
C SER A 18 -6.29 -4.16 20.39
N LEU A 19 -6.95 -3.75 19.29
CA LEU A 19 -6.85 -4.38 17.99
C LEU A 19 -7.03 -3.32 16.90
N ARG A 20 -6.19 -3.35 15.87
CA ARG A 20 -6.30 -2.50 14.69
C ARG A 20 -6.56 -3.38 13.47
N LEU A 21 -7.55 -3.01 12.64
CA LEU A 21 -7.94 -3.72 11.42
C LEU A 21 -8.27 -2.70 10.33
N GLN A 22 -8.03 -3.07 9.08
CA GLN A 22 -8.61 -2.35 7.94
C GLN A 22 -10.09 -2.75 7.74
N ALA A 23 -10.88 -1.87 7.17
CA ALA A 23 -12.24 -2.21 6.76
C ALA A 23 -12.23 -3.42 5.81
N GLY A 24 -13.11 -4.40 6.06
CA GLY A 24 -13.15 -5.69 5.35
C GLY A 24 -12.22 -6.77 5.91
N ALA A 25 -11.23 -6.41 6.73
CA ALA A 25 -10.36 -7.40 7.38
C ALA A 25 -11.01 -8.03 8.61
N ASN A 26 -10.50 -9.19 9.02
CA ASN A 26 -10.94 -9.85 10.25
C ASN A 26 -9.76 -10.31 11.12
N ALA A 27 -10.01 -10.44 12.43
CA ALA A 27 -9.08 -11.03 13.38
C ALA A 27 -9.83 -11.70 14.52
N THR A 28 -9.16 -12.66 15.18
CA THR A 28 -9.76 -13.42 16.27
C THR A 28 -9.29 -12.90 17.62
N LEU A 29 -10.25 -12.58 18.49
CA LEU A 29 -10.07 -12.41 19.92
C LEU A 29 -10.35 -13.74 20.62
N VAL A 30 -9.50 -14.09 21.58
CA VAL A 30 -9.65 -15.30 22.39
C VAL A 30 -10.00 -14.89 23.81
N ALA A 31 -11.15 -15.36 24.29
CA ALA A 31 -11.56 -15.21 25.68
C ALA A 31 -11.04 -16.38 26.52
N SER A 32 -10.47 -16.09 27.67
CA SER A 32 -10.02 -17.06 28.66
C SER A 32 -10.84 -16.93 29.93
N ILE A 33 -11.43 -18.02 30.37
CA ILE A 33 -12.26 -18.14 31.57
C ILE A 33 -11.41 -18.68 32.74
N SER A 34 -11.61 -18.16 33.92
CA SER A 34 -11.01 -18.65 35.15
C SER A 34 -12.12 -18.98 36.17
N PRO A 35 -11.96 -20.09 36.93
CA PRO A 35 -10.94 -21.12 36.78
C PRO A 35 -11.14 -21.96 35.51
N VAL A 36 -10.07 -22.58 35.00
CA VAL A 36 -10.07 -23.35 33.75
C VAL A 36 -11.02 -24.56 33.79
N ASN A 37 -11.38 -25.01 34.95
CA ASN A 37 -12.31 -26.11 35.21
C ASN A 37 -13.73 -25.66 35.59
N ALA A 38 -14.09 -24.38 35.35
CA ALA A 38 -15.45 -23.89 35.48
C ALA A 38 -16.43 -24.74 34.64
N ASP A 39 -17.60 -25.06 35.16
CA ASP A 39 -18.58 -25.94 34.51
C ASP A 39 -19.25 -25.28 33.31
N ASN A 40 -19.54 -23.98 33.39
CA ASN A 40 -20.11 -23.23 32.27
C ASN A 40 -19.10 -22.15 31.78
N LYS A 41 -18.47 -22.42 30.61
CA LYS A 41 -17.49 -21.54 29.97
C LYS A 41 -18.08 -20.77 28.77
N GLN A 42 -19.39 -20.73 28.64
CA GLN A 42 -20.02 -19.99 27.54
C GLN A 42 -19.73 -18.50 27.61
N VAL A 43 -19.42 -17.91 26.46
CA VAL A 43 -19.12 -16.46 26.29
C VAL A 43 -20.06 -15.86 25.28
N ILE A 44 -20.67 -14.74 25.66
CA ILE A 44 -21.45 -13.90 24.77
C ILE A 44 -20.56 -12.78 24.28
N TRP A 45 -20.54 -12.58 22.97
CA TRP A 45 -19.79 -11.50 22.32
C TRP A 45 -20.71 -10.38 21.86
N SER A 46 -20.29 -9.14 22.02
CA SER A 46 -21.02 -7.97 21.55
C SER A 46 -20.10 -6.87 21.05
N SER A 47 -20.60 -6.09 20.10
CA SER A 47 -19.97 -4.88 19.60
C SER A 47 -20.76 -3.67 20.05
N SER A 48 -20.11 -2.60 20.46
CA SER A 48 -20.76 -1.34 20.81
C SER A 48 -21.33 -0.59 19.59
N ASP A 49 -20.82 -0.88 18.38
CA ASP A 49 -21.34 -0.38 17.11
C ASP A 49 -21.06 -1.38 15.98
N THR A 50 -22.08 -2.13 15.57
CA THR A 50 -21.97 -3.12 14.49
C THR A 50 -21.80 -2.48 13.11
N GLY A 51 -22.05 -1.18 12.97
CA GLY A 51 -21.75 -0.42 11.74
C GLY A 51 -20.26 -0.11 11.58
N ILE A 52 -19.45 -0.20 12.66
CA ILE A 52 -17.99 -0.03 12.63
C ILE A 52 -17.31 -1.39 12.59
N ALA A 53 -17.66 -2.31 13.49
CA ALA A 53 -17.19 -3.68 13.46
C ALA A 53 -18.23 -4.64 14.04
N THR A 54 -18.29 -5.85 13.47
CA THR A 54 -19.08 -6.97 13.99
C THR A 54 -18.21 -7.96 14.73
N VAL A 55 -18.81 -8.78 15.59
CA VAL A 55 -18.12 -9.90 16.24
C VAL A 55 -19.01 -11.13 16.27
N GLU A 56 -18.47 -12.26 15.89
CA GLU A 56 -19.13 -13.56 15.95
C GLU A 56 -18.13 -14.61 16.47
N ASN A 57 -18.45 -15.26 17.59
CA ASN A 57 -17.59 -16.29 18.22
C ASN A 57 -16.12 -15.83 18.41
N GLY A 58 -15.91 -14.53 18.73
CA GLY A 58 -14.59 -13.94 18.89
C GLY A 58 -13.94 -13.48 17.59
N VAL A 59 -14.49 -13.77 16.41
CA VAL A 59 -14.02 -13.24 15.14
C VAL A 59 -14.59 -11.85 14.95
N VAL A 60 -13.71 -10.85 14.99
CA VAL A 60 -14.04 -9.43 14.74
C VAL A 60 -13.85 -9.13 13.27
N THR A 61 -14.85 -8.54 12.63
CA THR A 61 -14.79 -8.10 11.22
C THR A 61 -14.98 -6.58 11.14
N GLY A 62 -14.02 -5.87 10.55
CA GLY A 62 -14.10 -4.43 10.29
C GLY A 62 -15.13 -4.13 9.19
N VAL A 63 -16.02 -3.15 9.43
CA VAL A 63 -17.06 -2.75 8.47
C VAL A 63 -16.74 -1.38 7.85
N LYS A 64 -16.48 -0.38 8.67
CA LYS A 64 -16.07 0.97 8.23
C LYS A 64 -15.12 1.60 9.24
N PRO A 65 -14.33 2.61 8.84
CA PRO A 65 -13.44 3.34 9.74
C PRO A 65 -14.14 3.88 10.97
N GLY A 66 -13.48 3.76 12.13
CA GLY A 66 -13.95 4.21 13.43
C GLY A 66 -13.37 3.40 14.58
N VAL A 67 -13.74 3.79 15.81
CA VAL A 67 -13.33 3.09 17.04
C VAL A 67 -14.56 2.46 17.70
N VAL A 68 -14.43 1.20 18.11
CA VAL A 68 -15.52 0.42 18.69
C VAL A 68 -14.99 -0.46 19.82
N LYS A 69 -15.84 -0.77 20.80
CA LYS A 69 -15.52 -1.72 21.87
C LYS A 69 -16.16 -3.07 21.60
N ILE A 70 -15.34 -4.10 21.59
CA ILE A 70 -15.79 -5.50 21.55
C ILE A 70 -15.73 -6.06 22.97
N THR A 71 -16.85 -6.57 23.43
CA THR A 71 -17.00 -7.10 24.79
C THR A 71 -17.26 -8.60 24.73
N ALA A 72 -16.51 -9.36 25.54
CA ALA A 72 -16.75 -10.75 25.86
C ALA A 72 -17.35 -10.80 27.27
N GLN A 73 -18.49 -11.49 27.44
CA GLN A 73 -19.16 -11.67 28.72
C GLN A 73 -19.38 -13.14 29.01
N SER A 74 -18.93 -13.61 30.19
CA SER A 74 -19.25 -14.97 30.63
C SER A 74 -20.74 -15.10 30.94
N VAL A 75 -21.35 -16.20 30.51
CA VAL A 75 -22.76 -16.54 30.84
C VAL A 75 -22.91 -16.80 32.33
N ASP A 76 -21.97 -17.53 32.91
CA ASP A 76 -21.90 -17.74 34.37
C ASP A 76 -21.17 -16.56 35.01
N GLY A 77 -21.81 -15.94 35.98
CA GLY A 77 -21.30 -14.80 36.77
C GLY A 77 -21.28 -13.44 36.08
N GLY A 78 -21.51 -13.37 34.75
CA GLY A 78 -21.63 -12.09 34.02
C GLY A 78 -20.35 -11.27 33.95
N TYR A 79 -19.17 -11.86 34.16
CA TYR A 79 -17.87 -11.18 34.07
C TYR A 79 -17.61 -10.71 32.64
N THR A 80 -16.97 -9.55 32.50
CA THR A 80 -16.71 -8.93 31.18
C THR A 80 -15.24 -8.65 30.97
N ALA A 81 -14.79 -8.77 29.70
CA ALA A 81 -13.52 -8.28 29.22
C ALA A 81 -13.74 -7.51 27.90
N VAL A 82 -13.00 -6.42 27.72
CA VAL A 82 -13.20 -5.50 26.60
C VAL A 82 -11.90 -5.36 25.81
N CYS A 83 -12.04 -5.35 24.48
CA CYS A 83 -11.01 -4.96 23.54
C CYS A 83 -11.46 -3.70 22.79
N GLU A 84 -10.62 -2.66 22.75
CA GLU A 84 -10.83 -1.50 21.89
C GLU A 84 -10.36 -1.83 20.48
N VAL A 85 -11.23 -1.66 19.50
CA VAL A 85 -10.95 -1.99 18.10
C VAL A 85 -11.01 -0.74 17.25
N THR A 86 -9.89 -0.40 16.62
CA THR A 86 -9.80 0.69 15.64
C THR A 86 -9.88 0.10 14.23
N ILE A 87 -10.90 0.51 13.48
CA ILE A 87 -11.02 0.18 12.06
C ILE A 87 -10.50 1.35 11.24
N THR A 88 -9.56 1.07 10.33
CA THR A 88 -8.98 2.06 9.43
C THR A 88 -9.53 1.91 8.01
N GLU A 89 -9.36 2.95 7.20
CA GLU A 89 -9.64 2.85 5.77
C GLU A 89 -8.73 1.82 5.10
N VAL A 90 -9.21 1.23 4.00
CA VAL A 90 -8.36 0.43 3.13
C VAL A 90 -7.42 1.38 2.41
N VAL A 91 -6.14 1.25 2.69
CA VAL A 91 -5.10 2.03 2.01
C VAL A 91 -4.64 1.25 0.79
N ILE A 92 -4.81 1.84 -0.38
CA ILE A 92 -4.24 1.34 -1.63
C ILE A 92 -3.10 2.30 -2.00
N PRO A 93 -1.83 1.91 -1.76
CA PRO A 93 -0.71 2.72 -2.18
C PRO A 93 -0.68 2.84 -3.70
N GLU A 94 -0.39 4.04 -4.21
CA GLU A 94 -0.28 4.32 -5.63
C GLU A 94 1.18 4.37 -6.06
N ILE A 95 1.47 3.88 -7.27
CA ILE A 95 2.79 3.97 -7.87
C ILE A 95 2.69 4.64 -9.22
N ASP A 96 3.45 5.70 -9.38
CA ASP A 96 3.63 6.39 -10.64
C ASP A 96 5.06 6.16 -11.17
N PHE A 97 5.15 5.41 -12.26
CA PHE A 97 6.42 5.10 -12.91
C PHE A 97 6.85 6.23 -13.86
N ASN A 98 8.11 6.61 -13.77
CA ASN A 98 8.74 7.58 -14.65
C ASN A 98 10.09 7.04 -15.17
N GLY A 99 10.03 6.18 -16.16
CA GLY A 99 11.21 5.50 -16.69
C GLY A 99 11.77 4.45 -15.73
N LEU A 100 13.03 4.60 -15.33
CA LEU A 100 13.69 3.74 -14.35
C LEU A 100 13.40 4.11 -12.90
N ASP A 101 12.62 5.16 -12.69
CA ASP A 101 12.24 5.65 -11.37
C ASP A 101 10.72 5.54 -11.20
N ALA A 102 10.26 5.55 -9.97
CA ALA A 102 8.85 5.65 -9.66
C ALA A 102 8.64 6.48 -8.38
N VAL A 103 7.43 6.97 -8.18
CA VAL A 103 7.00 7.57 -6.93
C VAL A 103 5.91 6.70 -6.32
N LEU A 104 6.19 6.15 -5.15
CA LEU A 104 5.21 5.47 -4.33
C LEU A 104 4.51 6.50 -3.46
N THR A 105 3.18 6.49 -3.46
CA THR A 105 2.35 7.41 -2.70
C THR A 105 1.40 6.64 -1.80
N PHE A 106 1.36 7.00 -0.51
CA PHE A 106 0.39 6.42 0.44
C PHE A 106 0.04 7.44 1.54
N PRO A 107 -1.14 7.33 2.18
CA PRO A 107 -1.54 8.25 3.23
C PRO A 107 -0.70 8.08 4.50
N LYS A 108 -0.46 9.21 5.18
CA LYS A 108 0.16 9.25 6.50
C LYS A 108 -0.77 8.63 7.54
N VAL A 109 -0.23 7.80 8.42
CA VAL A 109 -0.93 7.25 9.58
C VAL A 109 -0.59 8.09 10.82
N GLU A 110 -1.61 8.60 11.50
CA GLU A 110 -1.45 9.59 12.59
C GLU A 110 -0.59 9.06 13.76
N GLU A 111 -0.71 7.77 14.07
CA GLU A 111 0.03 7.13 15.17
C GLU A 111 1.42 6.62 14.77
N ALA A 112 1.78 6.72 13.49
CA ALA A 112 3.07 6.23 13.02
C ALA A 112 4.21 7.14 13.45
N THR A 113 5.29 6.53 13.95
CA THR A 113 6.56 7.21 14.20
C THR A 113 7.53 7.04 13.03
N SER A 114 7.34 6.00 12.22
CA SER A 114 8.14 5.74 11.02
C SER A 114 7.48 4.73 10.08
N TYR A 115 8.05 4.60 8.88
CA TYR A 115 7.64 3.63 7.87
C TYR A 115 8.87 2.91 7.34
N GLU A 116 8.74 1.61 7.08
CA GLU A 116 9.75 0.85 6.34
C GLU A 116 9.14 0.38 5.03
N VAL A 117 9.69 0.84 3.91
CA VAL A 117 9.27 0.46 2.55
C VAL A 117 10.29 -0.49 1.98
N ARG A 118 9.88 -1.71 1.69
CA ARG A 118 10.70 -2.77 1.09
C ARG A 118 10.25 -3.01 -0.35
N VAL A 119 11.18 -2.93 -1.27
CA VAL A 119 10.94 -3.17 -2.69
C VAL A 119 11.55 -4.51 -3.08
N TYR A 120 10.73 -5.38 -3.63
CA TYR A 120 11.15 -6.69 -4.13
C TYR A 120 10.94 -6.75 -5.63
N ARG A 121 11.93 -7.27 -6.34
CA ARG A 121 11.78 -7.70 -7.73
C ARG A 121 11.26 -9.13 -7.73
N ASN A 122 10.24 -9.38 -8.53
CA ASN A 122 9.67 -10.70 -8.73
C ASN A 122 10.48 -11.40 -9.85
N GLU A 123 11.14 -12.48 -9.51
CA GLU A 123 11.91 -13.33 -10.41
C GLU A 123 11.29 -14.74 -10.43
N ASP A 124 11.60 -15.56 -11.43
CA ASP A 124 11.09 -16.94 -11.51
C ASP A 124 11.50 -17.79 -10.29
N SER A 125 12.61 -17.42 -9.65
CA SER A 125 13.12 -18.08 -8.44
C SER A 125 12.51 -17.56 -7.13
N GLY A 126 11.64 -16.54 -7.17
CA GLY A 126 11.00 -15.91 -6.02
C GLY A 126 11.18 -14.39 -5.97
N HIS A 127 11.01 -13.82 -4.78
CA HIS A 127 11.09 -12.38 -4.55
C HIS A 127 12.50 -11.99 -4.07
N LYS A 128 13.18 -11.16 -4.81
CA LYS A 128 14.49 -10.61 -4.44
C LYS A 128 14.33 -9.18 -3.95
N ARG A 129 14.66 -8.91 -2.69
CA ARG A 129 14.65 -7.55 -2.15
C ARG A 129 15.78 -6.74 -2.83
N ILE A 130 15.40 -5.61 -3.44
CA ILE A 130 16.30 -4.72 -4.18
C ILE A 130 16.52 -3.39 -3.46
N ALA A 131 15.58 -2.94 -2.64
CA ALA A 131 15.70 -1.71 -1.87
C ALA A 131 14.92 -1.77 -0.55
N THR A 132 15.36 -0.96 0.41
CA THR A 132 14.64 -0.65 1.64
C THR A 132 14.79 0.83 1.93
N TYR A 133 13.67 1.50 2.23
CA TYR A 133 13.62 2.89 2.63
C TYR A 133 13.05 2.96 4.04
N VAL A 134 13.72 3.69 4.93
CA VAL A 134 13.19 4.03 6.25
C VAL A 134 12.80 5.50 6.22
N ILE A 135 11.59 5.80 6.67
CA ILE A 135 10.95 7.11 6.53
C ILE A 135 10.45 7.51 7.92
N ASP A 136 10.73 8.76 8.36
CA ASP A 136 10.20 9.27 9.61
C ASP A 136 8.69 9.62 9.51
N ALA A 137 8.12 10.02 10.65
CA ALA A 137 6.70 10.40 10.72
C ALA A 137 6.39 11.65 9.88
N GLU A 138 7.36 12.47 9.54
CA GLU A 138 7.24 13.68 8.72
C GLU A 138 7.33 13.36 7.22
N GLY A 139 7.73 12.13 6.83
CA GLY A 139 7.90 11.68 5.45
C GLY A 139 9.31 11.85 4.90
N ASN A 140 10.31 12.12 5.76
CA ASN A 140 11.70 12.20 5.32
C ASN A 140 12.33 10.82 5.29
N ILE A 141 13.08 10.51 4.21
CA ILE A 141 13.81 9.25 4.11
C ILE A 141 15.04 9.31 5.01
N ILE A 142 15.06 8.44 6.03
CA ILE A 142 16.19 8.23 6.93
C ILE A 142 17.04 7.08 6.40
N THR A 143 17.73 7.25 5.29
CA THR A 143 18.76 6.31 4.87
C THR A 143 20.13 6.85 5.30
N GLU A 144 21.06 5.96 5.64
CA GLU A 144 22.38 6.25 6.24
C GLU A 144 23.24 7.31 5.53
N LEU A 145 22.85 7.84 4.39
CA LEU A 145 23.69 8.74 3.59
C LEU A 145 23.06 10.01 3.01
N ARG A 146 21.75 10.20 3.00
CA ARG A 146 21.12 11.50 2.63
C ARG A 146 19.64 11.53 3.01
N ALA A 147 19.24 12.46 3.89
CA ALA A 147 17.85 12.85 4.04
C ALA A 147 17.41 13.56 2.76
N VAL A 148 16.51 12.98 2.01
CA VAL A 148 15.80 13.65 0.92
C VAL A 148 14.42 14.00 1.48
N SER A 149 14.23 15.28 1.81
CA SER A 149 12.92 15.78 2.23
C SER A 149 12.01 15.86 1.00
N LEU A 150 11.01 15.01 0.95
CA LEU A 150 9.91 15.11 0.00
C LEU A 150 8.69 15.60 0.77
N GLN A 151 8.42 16.90 0.70
CA GLN A 151 7.19 17.46 1.23
C GLN A 151 6.03 17.03 0.33
N GLY A 152 5.35 15.95 0.74
CA GLY A 152 4.00 15.66 0.27
C GLY A 152 3.02 16.71 0.78
N SER A 153 1.90 16.86 0.11
CA SER A 153 0.75 17.60 0.64
C SER A 153 0.35 17.02 1.99
N SER A 154 -0.15 17.86 2.92
CA SER A 154 -0.57 17.45 4.26
C SER A 154 -1.35 16.13 4.23
N GLY A 155 -0.81 15.08 4.85
CA GLY A 155 -1.45 13.77 4.98
C GLY A 155 -0.97 12.67 4.01
N THR A 156 0.03 12.92 3.15
CA THR A 156 0.54 11.93 2.19
C THR A 156 2.05 11.76 2.30
N ILE A 157 2.52 10.52 2.23
CA ILE A 157 3.94 10.15 2.15
C ILE A 157 4.28 9.86 0.69
N LEU A 158 5.38 10.45 0.20
CA LEU A 158 5.92 10.23 -1.14
C LEU A 158 7.30 9.58 -1.01
N VAL A 159 7.50 8.44 -1.66
CA VAL A 159 8.78 7.70 -1.65
C VAL A 159 9.32 7.57 -3.06
N PRO A 160 10.45 8.20 -3.40
CA PRO A 160 11.09 8.03 -4.70
C PRO A 160 11.79 6.67 -4.74
N LEU A 161 11.31 5.79 -5.59
CA LEU A 161 11.94 4.52 -5.90
C LEU A 161 12.90 4.72 -7.08
N LYS A 162 14.13 4.25 -6.94
CA LYS A 162 15.20 4.47 -7.90
C LYS A 162 15.71 3.17 -8.52
N ASN A 163 16.22 3.27 -9.75
CA ASN A 163 16.88 2.17 -10.46
C ASN A 163 15.99 0.93 -10.63
N LEU A 164 14.73 1.14 -10.98
CA LEU A 164 13.82 0.05 -11.34
C LEU A 164 14.08 -0.37 -12.78
N ASP A 165 14.17 -1.67 -13.02
CA ASP A 165 14.37 -2.18 -14.38
C ASP A 165 13.13 -1.97 -15.25
N ILE A 166 13.36 -1.72 -16.52
CA ILE A 166 12.33 -1.75 -17.55
C ILE A 166 11.78 -3.18 -17.63
N ASP A 167 10.48 -3.32 -17.75
CA ASP A 167 9.76 -4.61 -17.74
C ASP A 167 9.91 -5.42 -16.44
N GLY A 168 10.48 -4.83 -15.39
CA GLY A 168 10.54 -5.43 -14.07
C GLY A 168 9.15 -5.55 -13.44
N VAL A 169 8.88 -6.69 -12.80
CA VAL A 169 7.68 -6.87 -11.96
C VAL A 169 8.08 -6.76 -10.50
N TYR A 170 7.37 -5.94 -9.75
CA TYR A 170 7.72 -5.60 -8.37
C TYR A 170 6.60 -5.93 -7.39
N THR A 171 6.99 -6.22 -6.17
CA THR A 171 6.13 -6.22 -4.98
C THR A 171 6.71 -5.21 -4.01
N ILE A 172 5.85 -4.35 -3.45
CA ILE A 172 6.25 -3.35 -2.46
C ILE A 172 5.48 -3.62 -1.19
N GLU A 173 6.21 -3.76 -0.09
CA GLU A 173 5.69 -3.89 1.26
C GLU A 173 5.98 -2.62 2.04
N ILE A 174 4.96 -2.05 2.68
CA ILE A 174 5.07 -0.86 3.52
C ILE A 174 4.67 -1.27 4.93
N GLN A 175 5.62 -1.25 5.86
CA GLN A 175 5.34 -1.46 7.28
C GLN A 175 5.21 -0.09 7.96
N VAL A 176 4.10 0.09 8.66
CA VAL A 176 3.82 1.27 9.49
C VAL A 176 4.23 0.95 10.92
N LEU A 177 5.12 1.74 11.49
CA LEU A 177 5.69 1.48 12.81
C LEU A 177 5.31 2.57 13.82
N ASN A 178 5.07 2.13 15.06
CA ASN A 178 5.04 3.00 16.24
C ASN A 178 6.13 2.51 17.20
N GLY A 179 7.26 3.24 17.26
CA GLY A 179 8.46 2.75 17.90
C GLY A 179 9.00 1.50 17.20
N LEU A 180 9.01 0.36 17.91
CA LEU A 180 9.43 -0.94 17.37
C LEU A 180 8.25 -1.82 16.92
N ASP A 181 7.03 -1.43 17.20
CA ASP A 181 5.83 -2.21 16.90
C ASP A 181 5.32 -1.90 15.49
N ILE A 182 5.04 -2.95 14.72
CA ILE A 182 4.34 -2.83 13.44
C ILE A 182 2.86 -2.68 13.75
N ILE A 183 2.29 -1.51 13.44
CA ILE A 183 0.88 -1.20 13.68
C ILE A 183 0.00 -1.40 12.45
N ASP A 184 0.60 -1.39 11.24
CA ASP A 184 -0.09 -1.72 10.00
C ASP A 184 0.89 -2.18 8.92
N THR A 185 0.40 -2.85 7.86
CA THR A 185 1.18 -3.29 6.70
C THR A 185 0.35 -3.16 5.44
N TYR A 186 0.90 -2.50 4.42
CA TYR A 186 0.31 -2.40 3.10
C TYR A 186 1.18 -3.12 2.09
N THR A 187 0.57 -3.82 1.15
CA THR A 187 1.29 -4.53 0.08
C THR A 187 0.72 -4.17 -1.28
N VAL A 188 1.60 -3.80 -2.20
CA VAL A 188 1.27 -3.64 -3.62
C VAL A 188 1.96 -4.76 -4.36
N GLU A 189 1.17 -5.69 -4.90
CA GLU A 189 1.69 -6.90 -5.53
C GLU A 189 1.73 -6.79 -7.05
N LYS A 190 2.76 -7.38 -7.63
CA LYS A 190 2.90 -7.63 -9.08
C LYS A 190 2.67 -6.39 -9.95
N ILE A 191 3.19 -5.26 -9.50
CA ILE A 191 3.21 -4.06 -10.33
C ILE A 191 4.31 -4.17 -11.39
N SER A 192 3.93 -3.99 -12.63
CA SER A 192 4.88 -3.93 -13.73
C SER A 192 5.32 -2.49 -13.94
N ASN A 193 6.62 -2.27 -14.11
CA ASN A 193 7.09 -1.01 -14.66
C ASN A 193 6.64 -0.93 -16.14
N PRO A 194 5.69 -0.05 -16.49
CA PRO A 194 5.06 -0.05 -17.81
C PRO A 194 5.95 0.58 -18.90
N VAL A 195 7.24 0.65 -18.71
CA VAL A 195 8.16 1.22 -19.71
C VAL A 195 8.52 0.24 -20.83
N SER A 196 7.63 -0.64 -21.16
CA SER A 196 7.46 -0.95 -22.56
C SER A 196 6.52 0.13 -23.12
N ASN A 197 7.00 1.29 -23.42
CA ASN A 197 6.77 2.08 -24.61
C ASN A 197 5.34 2.19 -25.16
N GLU A 198 4.29 1.88 -24.41
CA GLU A 198 2.92 2.03 -24.86
C GLU A 198 2.19 3.11 -24.04
N TYR A 199 2.36 4.37 -24.42
CA TYR A 199 1.44 5.41 -23.98
C TYR A 199 0.14 5.26 -24.77
N LEU A 200 -0.83 4.58 -24.17
CA LEU A 200 -2.20 4.54 -24.71
C LEU A 200 -2.90 5.85 -24.35
N SER A 201 -3.15 6.71 -25.35
CA SER A 201 -4.16 7.74 -25.18
C SER A 201 -5.54 7.11 -25.26
N ALA A 202 -6.55 7.74 -24.66
CA ALA A 202 -7.97 7.32 -24.75
C ALA A 202 -8.53 7.22 -26.17
N SER A 203 -7.76 7.62 -27.20
CA SER A 203 -8.09 7.62 -28.62
C SER A 203 -7.44 6.49 -29.44
N GLY A 204 -6.75 5.52 -28.79
CA GLY A 204 -6.04 4.45 -29.51
C GLY A 204 -4.69 4.86 -30.11
N SER A 205 -4.19 6.08 -29.82
CA SER A 205 -2.87 6.54 -30.26
C SER A 205 -1.78 5.88 -29.44
N ARG A 206 -0.67 5.48 -30.09
CA ARG A 206 0.44 4.75 -29.46
C ARG A 206 1.79 5.35 -29.78
N VAL A 207 2.65 5.36 -28.78
CA VAL A 207 4.09 5.65 -28.93
C VAL A 207 4.84 4.40 -28.51
N ILE A 208 5.49 3.71 -29.44
CA ILE A 208 6.18 2.45 -29.19
C ILE A 208 7.67 2.67 -29.43
N TYR A 209 8.52 2.35 -28.43
CA TYR A 209 9.97 2.33 -28.61
C TYR A 209 10.48 0.89 -28.45
N GLN A 210 10.97 0.31 -29.51
CA GLN A 210 11.47 -1.05 -29.53
C GLN A 210 12.73 -1.17 -30.38
N ASN A 211 13.77 -1.82 -29.85
CA ASN A 211 15.02 -2.07 -30.56
C ASN A 211 15.67 -0.81 -31.16
N GLY A 212 15.66 0.32 -30.43
CA GLY A 212 16.22 1.60 -30.92
C GLY A 212 15.32 2.34 -31.92
N THR A 213 14.12 1.84 -32.19
CA THR A 213 13.14 2.44 -33.11
C THR A 213 11.97 3.00 -32.32
N LEU A 214 11.60 4.25 -32.60
CA LEU A 214 10.42 4.91 -32.09
C LEU A 214 9.32 4.84 -33.16
N SER A 215 8.24 4.15 -32.86
CA SER A 215 7.04 4.07 -33.70
C SER A 215 5.91 4.90 -33.09
N LEU A 216 5.24 5.68 -33.93
CA LEU A 216 4.13 6.54 -33.55
C LEU A 216 2.89 6.11 -34.33
N GLU A 217 1.87 5.62 -33.63
CA GLU A 217 0.62 5.16 -34.24
C GLU A 217 -0.53 6.10 -33.87
N HIS A 218 -1.33 6.51 -34.87
CA HIS A 218 -2.49 7.40 -34.72
C HIS A 218 -2.19 8.75 -34.04
N LEU A 219 -0.96 9.25 -34.22
CA LEU A 219 -0.47 10.52 -33.65
C LEU A 219 -0.16 11.55 -34.72
N ASP A 220 -0.78 11.46 -35.89
CA ASP A 220 -0.54 12.38 -37.00
C ASP A 220 -0.86 13.82 -36.61
N GLY A 221 0.06 14.73 -36.93
CA GLY A 221 -0.05 16.15 -36.57
C GLY A 221 0.40 16.53 -35.15
N TYR A 222 0.70 15.57 -34.29
CA TYR A 222 1.19 15.89 -32.94
C TYR A 222 2.64 16.34 -32.94
N HIS A 223 2.95 17.30 -32.07
CA HIS A 223 4.31 17.79 -31.84
C HIS A 223 4.98 16.99 -30.72
N PHE A 224 6.19 16.51 -30.99
CA PHE A 224 6.99 15.74 -30.04
C PHE A 224 8.29 16.48 -29.72
N TYR A 225 8.69 16.36 -28.45
CA TYR A 225 9.94 16.91 -27.93
C TYR A 225 10.78 15.79 -27.36
N LEU A 226 11.99 15.60 -27.88
CA LEU A 226 13.01 14.77 -27.26
C LEU A 226 13.82 15.64 -26.31
N MET A 227 13.85 15.26 -25.03
CA MET A 227 14.47 16.07 -23.98
C MET A 227 15.48 15.24 -23.18
N THR A 228 16.47 15.91 -22.58
CA THR A 228 17.30 15.31 -21.53
C THR A 228 16.51 15.21 -20.21
N MET A 229 17.04 14.43 -19.25
CA MET A 229 16.45 14.34 -17.91
C MET A 229 16.38 15.68 -17.17
N GLU A 230 17.27 16.63 -17.51
CA GLU A 230 17.30 18.00 -16.97
C GLU A 230 16.33 18.95 -17.69
N GLY A 231 15.54 18.43 -18.65
CA GLY A 231 14.52 19.23 -19.35
C GLY A 231 15.03 20.00 -20.59
N LYS A 232 16.25 19.76 -21.04
CA LYS A 232 16.77 20.41 -22.26
C LYS A 232 16.22 19.73 -23.51
N ILE A 233 15.53 20.49 -24.38
CA ILE A 233 15.02 19.98 -25.65
C ILE A 233 16.19 19.71 -26.59
N LEU A 234 16.32 18.46 -27.02
CA LEU A 234 17.32 17.99 -27.98
C LEU A 234 16.79 18.04 -29.41
N ARG A 235 15.52 17.74 -29.60
CA ARG A 235 14.87 17.69 -30.90
C ARG A 235 13.37 17.92 -30.80
N THR A 236 12.81 18.59 -31.81
CA THR A 236 11.37 18.72 -32.01
C THR A 236 11.00 18.09 -33.34
N PHE A 237 9.90 17.36 -33.42
CA PHE A 237 9.38 16.82 -34.66
C PHE A 237 7.85 16.73 -34.63
N ILE A 238 7.25 16.71 -35.82
CA ILE A 238 5.81 16.52 -35.99
C ILE A 238 5.60 15.13 -36.54
N ALA A 239 4.75 14.30 -35.88
CA ALA A 239 4.37 13.00 -36.42
C ALA A 239 3.59 13.17 -37.72
N ARG A 240 3.99 12.43 -38.75
CA ARG A 240 3.25 12.28 -40.01
C ARG A 240 3.21 10.80 -40.34
N VAL A 241 2.05 10.25 -40.70
CA VAL A 241 1.87 8.82 -40.99
C VAL A 241 2.51 8.44 -42.32
N PRO A 242 3.23 7.31 -42.44
CA PRO A 242 3.80 6.46 -41.39
C PRO A 242 5.23 6.90 -41.05
N HIS A 243 5.57 7.07 -39.78
CA HIS A 243 6.92 7.39 -39.38
C HIS A 243 7.53 6.33 -38.47
N GLU A 244 8.43 5.56 -39.02
CA GLU A 244 9.51 4.94 -38.26
C GLU A 244 10.68 5.91 -38.17
N LEU A 245 10.94 6.45 -37.00
CA LEU A 245 12.17 7.19 -36.73
C LEU A 245 13.24 6.20 -36.27
N ARG A 246 14.06 5.72 -37.20
CA ARG A 246 15.25 4.93 -36.86
C ARG A 246 16.35 5.89 -36.37
N HIS A 247 16.59 5.91 -35.10
CA HIS A 247 17.76 6.56 -34.52
C HIS A 247 18.49 5.57 -33.60
N ASN A 248 19.77 5.32 -33.90
CA ASN A 248 20.71 4.75 -32.93
C ASN A 248 20.93 5.78 -31.82
N LEU A 249 20.01 5.80 -30.83
CA LEU A 249 20.21 6.52 -29.59
C LEU A 249 21.04 5.62 -28.68
N PRO A 250 22.21 6.07 -28.20
CA PRO A 250 22.95 5.31 -27.20
C PRO A 250 22.07 5.15 -25.94
N TYR A 251 22.03 3.98 -25.39
CA TYR A 251 21.33 3.59 -24.18
C TYR A 251 21.80 4.41 -22.97
N GLN A 252 21.38 5.65 -22.79
CA GLN A 252 21.53 6.36 -21.52
C GLN A 252 20.84 7.74 -21.58
N ASN A 253 19.89 7.98 -20.66
CA ASN A 253 19.46 9.30 -20.18
C ASN A 253 18.58 10.19 -21.10
N TYR A 254 17.56 9.63 -21.75
CA TYR A 254 16.58 10.47 -22.45
C TYR A 254 15.16 10.29 -21.89
N LEU A 255 14.52 11.41 -21.59
CA LEU A 255 13.11 11.48 -21.21
C LEU A 255 12.27 11.89 -22.43
N PHE A 256 11.25 11.08 -22.76
CA PHE A 256 10.22 11.51 -23.70
C PHE A 256 9.09 12.18 -22.91
N ARG A 257 8.88 13.45 -23.10
CA ARG A 257 7.75 14.17 -22.53
C ARG A 257 6.83 14.60 -23.65
N THR A 258 5.61 14.07 -23.69
CA THR A 258 4.52 14.61 -24.51
C THR A 258 3.84 15.72 -23.74
N MET A 259 4.03 16.97 -24.13
CA MET A 259 3.15 18.04 -23.69
C MET A 259 1.97 18.12 -24.67
N PHE A 260 0.79 17.75 -24.20
CA PHE A 260 -0.45 18.00 -24.92
C PHE A 260 -0.77 19.50 -24.84
N SER A 261 -0.36 20.28 -25.84
CA SER A 261 -0.97 21.56 -26.11
C SER A 261 -1.79 21.39 -27.39
N VAL A 262 -3.08 21.19 -27.22
CA VAL A 262 -4.02 21.24 -28.35
C VAL A 262 -4.20 22.70 -28.72
N PHE A 263 -3.50 23.17 -29.76
CA PHE A 263 -3.90 24.35 -30.49
C PHE A 263 -4.63 23.85 -31.74
N HIS A 264 -5.96 23.98 -31.72
CA HIS A 264 -6.73 23.99 -32.97
C HIS A 264 -6.45 25.32 -33.68
N ILE A 265 -5.93 25.24 -34.91
CA ILE A 265 -6.00 26.31 -35.90
C ILE A 265 -7.21 26.01 -36.78
#